data_10aae9d04a87bc08817db0f9276f4bc1
#
_entry.id   10aae9d04a87bc08817db0f9276f4bc1
#
_cell.length_a   1.000
_cell.length_b   1.000
_cell.length_c   1.000
_cell.angle_alpha   90.00
_cell.angle_beta   90.00
_cell.angle_gamma   90.00
#
_symmetry.space_group_name_H-M   'P 1'
#
loop_
_entity.id
_entity.type
_entity.pdbx_description
1 polymer ?
#
loop_
_entity_poly.entity_id
_entity_poly.type
_entity_poly.pdbx_seq_one_letter_code
_entity_poly.pdbx_strand_id
1 'polypeptide(L)'
;IVWCVANYYLAVSVMYFYESNLIIFKEYNFEITIEGQVKKAGVFPAHIFFREPVHVTWNTVPSDDRPMREVQLGHFPLERIGVAAGHGRIKQITRFNITDVPSFTEFTKFLIQTKEFTWRLTCNNVHIEAFSFLPTFKNLKLTKDVVFNGINNFEDVKILDFKLPAADPQGGISYEAYTSVYNPSPFGVQLGRLSLDLYDYGMHLGPGYSPNINITQ
;
A
#
# COMPACT_ATOMS: atom_id res chain seq x y z
N ILE A 1 -31.31 12.99 13.84
CA ILE A 1 -31.32 11.51 13.93
C ILE A 1 -30.69 10.91 12.65
N VAL A 2 -31.19 11.23 11.44
CA VAL A 2 -30.70 10.62 10.18
C VAL A 2 -29.24 10.92 9.93
N TRP A 3 -28.75 12.13 10.25
CA TRP A 3 -27.33 12.49 10.14
C TRP A 3 -26.43 11.68 11.09
N CYS A 4 -26.91 11.42 12.33
CA CYS A 4 -26.21 10.55 13.27
C CYS A 4 -26.10 9.11 12.74
N VAL A 5 -27.14 8.62 12.09
CA VAL A 5 -27.18 7.29 11.47
C VAL A 5 -26.17 7.19 10.32
N ALA A 6 -26.08 8.19 9.44
CA ALA A 6 -25.12 8.22 8.35
C ALA A 6 -23.66 8.22 8.86
N ASN A 7 -23.36 9.03 9.88
CA ASN A 7 -22.05 9.02 10.54
C ASN A 7 -21.75 7.69 11.22
N TYR A 8 -22.74 7.07 11.88
CA TYR A 8 -22.57 5.77 12.51
C TYR A 8 -22.19 4.70 11.48
N TYR A 9 -22.93 4.60 10.36
CA TYR A 9 -22.61 3.61 9.33
C TYR A 9 -21.27 3.88 8.65
N LEU A 10 -20.90 5.12 8.43
CA LEU A 10 -19.58 5.47 7.93
C LEU A 10 -18.48 5.07 8.93
N ALA A 11 -18.72 5.28 10.22
CA ALA A 11 -17.77 4.92 11.28
C ALA A 11 -17.60 3.40 11.45
N VAL A 12 -18.68 2.61 11.37
CA VAL A 12 -18.64 1.15 11.56
C VAL A 12 -18.37 0.37 10.28
N SER A 13 -18.40 1.02 9.09
CA SER A 13 -18.02 0.36 7.83
C SER A 13 -16.58 -0.10 7.88
N VAL A 14 -16.28 -1.23 7.29
CA VAL A 14 -14.93 -1.80 7.23
C VAL A 14 -14.48 -1.78 5.77
N MET A 15 -13.29 -1.25 5.52
CA MET A 15 -12.66 -1.24 4.19
C MET A 15 -11.57 -2.31 4.18
N TYR A 16 -11.57 -3.11 3.12
CA TYR A 16 -10.54 -4.10 2.85
C TYR A 16 -9.94 -3.81 1.48
N PHE A 17 -8.64 -3.86 1.37
CA PHE A 17 -7.92 -3.78 0.11
C PHE A 17 -7.28 -5.14 -0.16
N TYR A 18 -7.43 -5.65 -1.38
CA TYR A 18 -6.95 -6.99 -1.74
C TYR A 18 -5.72 -6.95 -2.62
N GLU A 19 -5.60 -5.91 -3.43
CA GLU A 19 -4.52 -5.78 -4.39
C GLU A 19 -4.20 -4.30 -4.64
N SER A 20 -2.93 -3.97 -4.69
CA SER A 20 -2.43 -2.66 -5.13
C SER A 20 -1.10 -2.83 -5.85
N ASN A 21 -1.11 -2.58 -7.15
CA ASN A 21 0.12 -2.53 -7.94
C ASN A 21 0.69 -1.13 -7.89
N LEU A 22 1.96 -1.04 -7.51
CA LEU A 22 2.70 0.20 -7.39
C LEU A 22 3.60 0.37 -8.62
N ILE A 23 3.30 1.35 -9.47
CA ILE A 23 4.17 1.71 -10.58
C ILE A 23 4.72 3.11 -10.33
N ILE A 24 6.00 3.21 -10.00
CA ILE A 24 6.67 4.49 -9.72
C ILE A 24 6.99 5.18 -11.03
N PHE A 25 6.38 6.35 -11.29
CA PHE A 25 6.63 7.13 -12.50
C PHE A 25 7.50 8.38 -12.28
N LYS A 26 7.50 8.93 -11.07
CA LYS A 26 8.24 10.16 -10.71
C LYS A 26 8.60 10.16 -9.23
N GLU A 27 9.53 11.04 -8.85
CA GLU A 27 10.01 11.18 -7.47
C GLU A 27 8.92 11.43 -6.41
N TYR A 28 7.74 11.97 -6.81
CA TYR A 28 6.71 12.43 -5.88
C TYR A 28 5.32 11.80 -6.09
N ASN A 29 5.17 10.92 -7.06
CA ASN A 29 3.90 10.23 -7.28
C ASN A 29 4.07 8.90 -8.01
N PHE A 30 3.11 8.00 -7.80
CA PHE A 30 3.02 6.73 -8.48
C PHE A 30 1.56 6.36 -8.74
N GLU A 31 1.34 5.48 -9.68
CA GLU A 31 0.03 4.91 -9.93
C GLU A 31 -0.23 3.76 -8.96
N ILE A 32 -1.43 3.73 -8.41
CA ILE A 32 -1.90 2.69 -7.51
C ILE A 32 -3.22 2.11 -8.04
N THR A 33 -3.27 0.81 -8.18
CA THR A 33 -4.52 0.08 -8.40
C THR A 33 -5.11 -0.27 -7.03
N ILE A 34 -6.35 0.12 -6.79
CA ILE A 34 -7.05 -0.16 -5.55
C ILE A 34 -8.18 -1.13 -5.86
N GLU A 35 -8.09 -2.34 -5.32
CA GLU A 35 -9.20 -3.30 -5.29
C GLU A 35 -9.58 -3.59 -3.84
N GLY A 36 -10.86 -3.44 -3.52
CA GLY A 36 -11.29 -3.62 -2.15
C GLY A 36 -12.80 -3.74 -1.99
N GLN A 37 -13.22 -3.89 -0.75
CA GLN A 37 -14.62 -3.94 -0.36
C GLN A 37 -14.90 -3.04 0.83
N VAL A 38 -16.06 -2.41 0.80
CA VAL A 38 -16.67 -1.78 1.98
C VAL A 38 -17.73 -2.74 2.50
N LYS A 39 -17.67 -3.09 3.77
CA LYS A 39 -18.66 -3.92 4.47
C LYS A 39 -19.31 -3.15 5.59
N LYS A 40 -20.48 -3.59 6.04
CA LYS A 40 -21.27 -2.96 7.13
C LYS A 40 -21.64 -1.50 6.85
N ALA A 41 -21.77 -1.13 5.57
CA ALA A 41 -22.09 0.25 5.17
C ALA A 41 -23.57 0.61 5.26
N GLY A 42 -24.35 -0.13 6.03
CA GLY A 42 -25.79 0.05 6.19
C GLY A 42 -26.61 -0.88 5.30
N VAL A 43 -27.90 -0.96 5.57
CA VAL A 43 -28.84 -1.86 4.85
C VAL A 43 -29.39 -1.26 3.56
N PHE A 44 -29.26 0.04 3.40
CA PHE A 44 -29.84 0.77 2.28
C PHE A 44 -28.85 1.02 1.16
N PRO A 45 -29.29 1.02 -0.10
CA PRO A 45 -28.46 1.45 -1.22
C PRO A 45 -28.04 2.91 -1.05
N ALA A 46 -26.75 3.17 -1.27
CA ALA A 46 -26.21 4.52 -1.16
C ALA A 46 -25.01 4.71 -2.11
N HIS A 47 -24.71 5.95 -2.41
CA HIS A 47 -23.50 6.37 -3.08
C HIS A 47 -22.66 7.23 -2.14
N ILE A 48 -21.39 6.87 -2.02
CA ILE A 48 -20.40 7.59 -1.23
C ILE A 48 -19.51 8.38 -2.19
N PHE A 49 -19.43 9.68 -2.02
CA PHE A 49 -18.63 10.59 -2.84
C PHE A 49 -17.53 11.21 -1.98
N PHE A 50 -16.31 11.16 -2.47
CA PHE A 50 -15.16 11.82 -1.87
C PHE A 50 -14.93 13.15 -2.58
N ARG A 51 -15.18 14.27 -1.90
CA ARG A 51 -15.05 15.62 -2.47
C ARG A 51 -13.64 16.19 -2.32
N GLU A 52 -12.83 15.53 -1.54
CA GLU A 52 -11.42 15.80 -1.34
C GLU A 52 -10.63 14.49 -1.45
N PRO A 53 -9.33 14.53 -1.76
CA PRO A 53 -8.50 13.34 -1.75
C PRO A 53 -8.50 12.66 -0.37
N VAL A 54 -8.33 11.35 -0.38
CA VAL A 54 -8.12 10.57 0.83
C VAL A 54 -6.66 10.72 1.24
N HIS A 55 -6.43 11.22 2.44
CA HIS A 55 -5.10 11.35 3.03
C HIS A 55 -4.70 10.05 3.71
N VAL A 56 -3.44 9.70 3.56
CA VAL A 56 -2.84 8.51 4.16
C VAL A 56 -1.81 8.93 5.18
N THR A 57 -2.00 8.48 6.42
CA THR A 57 -1.03 8.64 7.49
C THR A 57 -0.57 7.29 8.02
N TRP A 58 0.60 7.28 8.61
CA TRP A 58 1.23 6.13 9.22
C TRP A 58 1.90 6.53 10.55
N ASN A 59 1.84 5.65 11.54
CA ASN A 59 2.52 5.84 12.81
C ASN A 59 3.95 5.31 12.70
N THR A 60 4.94 6.17 12.92
CA THR A 60 6.36 5.78 12.92
C THR A 60 6.64 4.80 14.06
N VAL A 61 7.63 3.94 13.87
CA VAL A 61 8.11 3.05 14.93
C VAL A 61 8.86 3.89 15.96
N PRO A 62 8.55 3.76 17.26
CA PRO A 62 9.32 4.42 18.29
C PRO A 62 10.76 3.89 18.33
N SER A 63 11.72 4.77 18.54
CA SER A 63 13.12 4.43 18.82
C SER A 63 13.57 5.14 20.09
N ASP A 64 14.73 4.76 20.64
CA ASP A 64 15.24 5.34 21.88
C ASP A 64 15.30 6.87 21.88
N ASP A 65 15.54 7.47 20.70
CA ASP A 65 15.65 8.91 20.54
C ASP A 65 14.40 9.58 19.95
N ARG A 66 13.39 8.80 19.52
CA ARG A 66 12.20 9.35 18.84
C ARG A 66 10.93 8.65 19.29
N PRO A 67 9.94 9.40 19.82
CA PRO A 67 8.64 8.86 20.14
C PRO A 67 7.85 8.52 18.85
N MET A 68 6.88 7.64 18.99
CA MET A 68 5.92 7.36 17.95
C MET A 68 5.20 8.66 17.54
N ARG A 69 5.13 8.91 16.26
CA ARG A 69 4.40 10.06 15.69
C ARG A 69 3.60 9.63 14.47
N GLU A 70 2.45 10.25 14.30
CA GLU A 70 1.67 10.10 13.07
C GLU A 70 2.26 11.03 11.99
N VAL A 71 2.60 10.48 10.84
CA VAL A 71 3.15 11.21 9.70
C VAL A 71 2.27 11.02 8.48
N GLN A 72 2.13 12.08 7.69
CA GLN A 72 1.38 12.03 6.45
C GLN A 72 2.30 11.50 5.34
N LEU A 73 1.94 10.37 4.75
CA LEU A 73 2.67 9.77 3.64
C LEU A 73 2.29 10.41 2.31
N GLY A 74 1.00 10.66 2.12
CA GLY A 74 0.49 11.19 0.86
C GLY A 74 -1.04 11.22 0.81
N HIS A 75 -1.56 11.33 -0.41
CA HIS A 75 -2.98 11.33 -0.67
C HIS A 75 -3.31 10.83 -2.07
N PHE A 76 -4.52 10.34 -2.26
CA PHE A 76 -5.05 9.93 -3.57
C PHE A 76 -6.54 10.26 -3.70
N PRO A 77 -7.02 10.60 -4.90
CA PRO A 77 -8.45 10.74 -5.14
C PRO A 77 -9.12 9.37 -5.16
N LEU A 78 -10.28 9.28 -4.54
CA LEU A 78 -11.12 8.09 -4.55
C LEU A 78 -12.43 8.41 -5.26
N GLU A 79 -12.79 7.57 -6.23
CA GLU A 79 -14.04 7.72 -6.98
C GLU A 79 -15.25 7.34 -6.13
N ARG A 80 -16.41 7.63 -6.68
CA ARG A 80 -17.69 7.26 -6.07
C ARG A 80 -17.78 5.74 -5.82
N ILE A 81 -18.15 5.39 -4.60
CA ILE A 81 -18.42 4.00 -4.23
C ILE A 81 -19.93 3.79 -4.15
N GLY A 82 -20.45 2.84 -4.92
CA GLY A 82 -21.81 2.36 -4.77
C GLY A 82 -21.88 1.29 -3.68
N VAL A 83 -22.87 1.41 -2.80
CA VAL A 83 -23.12 0.45 -1.72
C VAL A 83 -24.53 -0.08 -1.84
N ALA A 84 -24.72 -1.39 -1.75
CA ALA A 84 -26.02 -2.05 -1.72
C ALA A 84 -25.99 -3.18 -0.69
N ALA A 85 -27.08 -3.30 0.11
CA ALA A 85 -27.21 -4.31 1.16
C ALA A 85 -25.98 -4.43 2.08
N GLY A 86 -25.39 -3.29 2.44
CA GLY A 86 -24.24 -3.19 3.35
C GLY A 86 -22.87 -3.50 2.71
N HIS A 87 -22.81 -3.73 1.40
CA HIS A 87 -21.59 -4.05 0.68
C HIS A 87 -21.35 -3.09 -0.49
N GLY A 88 -20.11 -2.71 -0.70
CA GLY A 88 -19.64 -1.95 -1.85
C GLY A 88 -18.32 -2.49 -2.37
N ARG A 89 -18.09 -2.39 -3.66
CA ARG A 89 -16.80 -2.71 -4.28
C ARG A 89 -16.07 -1.43 -4.65
N ILE A 90 -14.77 -1.47 -4.46
CA ILE A 90 -13.84 -0.45 -4.93
C ILE A 90 -12.96 -1.14 -5.95
N LYS A 91 -12.88 -0.59 -7.15
CA LYS A 91 -11.93 -1.00 -8.18
C LYS A 91 -11.60 0.23 -9.01
N GLN A 92 -10.42 0.78 -8.80
CA GLN A 92 -9.96 1.93 -9.58
C GLN A 92 -8.45 1.97 -9.66
N ILE A 93 -7.96 2.62 -10.71
CA ILE A 93 -6.58 3.02 -10.87
C ILE A 93 -6.52 4.52 -10.57
N THR A 94 -5.65 4.92 -9.68
CA THR A 94 -5.53 6.31 -9.25
C THR A 94 -4.07 6.67 -9.00
N ARG A 95 -3.80 7.97 -8.86
CA ARG A 95 -2.46 8.47 -8.59
C ARG A 95 -2.31 8.78 -7.12
N PHE A 96 -1.35 8.13 -6.49
CA PHE A 96 -0.90 8.48 -5.15
C PHE A 96 0.14 9.60 -5.24
N ASN A 97 -0.10 10.71 -4.56
CA ASN A 97 0.82 11.83 -4.47
C ASN A 97 1.51 11.80 -3.10
N ILE A 98 2.83 11.67 -3.10
CA ILE A 98 3.64 11.67 -1.88
C ILE A 98 3.71 13.10 -1.35
N THR A 99 3.38 13.29 -0.08
CA THR A 99 3.41 14.62 0.56
C THR A 99 4.76 14.89 1.23
N ASP A 100 5.33 13.88 1.86
CA ASP A 100 6.61 13.95 2.57
C ASP A 100 7.51 12.78 2.15
N VAL A 101 8.47 13.06 1.27
CA VAL A 101 9.39 12.05 0.73
C VAL A 101 10.24 11.39 1.81
N PRO A 102 10.84 12.11 2.78
CA PRO A 102 11.56 11.50 3.88
C PRO A 102 10.72 10.48 4.66
N SER A 103 9.52 10.86 5.07
CA SER A 103 8.61 9.96 5.81
C SER A 103 8.13 8.77 4.96
N PHE A 104 7.90 8.99 3.66
CA PHE A 104 7.54 7.91 2.74
C PHE A 104 8.70 6.93 2.55
N THR A 105 9.94 7.42 2.51
CA THR A 105 11.14 6.57 2.44
C THR A 105 11.32 5.75 3.71
N GLU A 106 11.11 6.35 4.88
CA GLU A 106 11.13 5.65 6.18
C GLU A 106 10.05 4.56 6.22
N PHE A 107 8.83 4.89 5.79
CA PHE A 107 7.74 3.93 5.65
C PHE A 107 8.08 2.77 4.70
N THR A 108 8.69 3.04 3.54
CA THR A 108 9.05 2.00 2.57
C THR A 108 10.07 1.02 3.17
N LYS A 109 11.05 1.51 3.92
CA LYS A 109 11.99 0.65 4.66
C LYS A 109 11.26 -0.23 5.68
N PHE A 110 10.34 0.37 6.43
CA PHE A 110 9.52 -0.33 7.40
C PHE A 110 8.64 -1.41 6.73
N LEU A 111 8.00 -1.08 5.61
CA LEU A 111 7.17 -2.00 4.82
C LEU A 111 7.93 -3.28 4.42
N ILE A 112 9.22 -3.13 4.04
CA ILE A 112 10.06 -4.27 3.68
C ILE A 112 10.33 -5.17 4.89
N GLN A 113 10.53 -4.59 6.06
CA GLN A 113 10.96 -5.29 7.27
C GLN A 113 9.82 -5.87 8.10
N THR A 114 8.64 -5.27 8.01
CA THR A 114 7.52 -5.64 8.88
C THR A 114 6.66 -6.74 8.30
N LYS A 115 6.02 -7.50 9.19
CA LYS A 115 4.99 -8.47 8.82
C LYS A 115 3.64 -7.84 8.58
N GLU A 116 3.30 -6.79 9.33
CA GLU A 116 2.04 -6.05 9.21
C GLU A 116 2.27 -4.57 9.47
N PHE A 117 1.44 -3.74 8.84
CA PHE A 117 1.40 -2.31 9.11
C PHE A 117 -0.04 -1.76 8.95
N THR A 118 -0.26 -0.57 9.48
CA THR A 118 -1.56 0.09 9.43
C THR A 118 -1.43 1.45 8.75
N TRP A 119 -2.24 1.66 7.71
CA TRP A 119 -2.52 2.99 7.19
C TRP A 119 -3.78 3.56 7.81
N ARG A 120 -3.72 4.82 8.22
CA ARG A 120 -4.90 5.58 8.55
C ARG A 120 -5.32 6.42 7.36
N LEU A 121 -6.54 6.18 6.90
CA LEU A 121 -7.17 6.89 5.80
C LEU A 121 -8.12 7.94 6.35
N THR A 122 -7.96 9.19 5.92
CA THR A 122 -8.83 10.30 6.35
C THR A 122 -9.34 11.10 5.15
N CYS A 123 -10.61 11.49 5.21
CA CYS A 123 -11.22 12.44 4.27
C CYS A 123 -12.23 13.29 5.02
N ASN A 124 -12.11 14.61 4.96
CA ASN A 124 -12.97 15.51 5.75
C ASN A 124 -14.26 15.93 5.03
N ASN A 125 -14.39 15.62 3.76
CA ASN A 125 -15.51 16.05 2.94
C ASN A 125 -16.10 14.87 2.14
N VAL A 126 -16.78 13.98 2.87
CA VAL A 126 -17.50 12.85 2.30
C VAL A 126 -18.97 13.20 2.19
N HIS A 127 -19.57 12.92 1.05
CA HIS A 127 -21.00 13.05 0.83
C HIS A 127 -21.62 11.67 0.64
N ILE A 128 -22.79 11.47 1.22
CA ILE A 128 -23.57 10.22 1.06
C ILE A 128 -24.95 10.56 0.49
N GLU A 129 -25.28 9.96 -0.61
CA GLU A 129 -26.59 9.98 -1.23
C GLU A 129 -27.22 8.59 -1.06
N ALA A 130 -28.26 8.50 -0.23
CA ALA A 130 -28.96 7.23 0.04
C ALA A 130 -30.32 7.32 -0.64
N PHE A 131 -31.20 7.45 -0.92
CA PHE A 131 -32.46 7.51 -1.62
C PHE A 131 -32.72 8.88 -2.27
N SER A 132 -33.42 8.88 -3.39
CA SER A 132 -33.78 10.12 -4.09
C SER A 132 -34.67 11.08 -3.28
N PHE A 133 -35.36 10.59 -2.26
CA PHE A 133 -36.23 11.39 -1.41
C PHE A 133 -35.55 11.85 -0.10
N LEU A 134 -34.32 11.41 0.18
CA LEU A 134 -33.56 11.87 1.34
C LEU A 134 -32.56 12.96 0.91
N PRO A 135 -32.29 13.94 1.76
CA PRO A 135 -31.25 14.90 1.48
C PRO A 135 -29.88 14.25 1.44
N THR A 136 -29.01 14.76 0.59
CA THR A 136 -27.59 14.36 0.59
C THR A 136 -26.95 14.75 1.92
N PHE A 137 -26.31 13.79 2.57
CA PHE A 137 -25.50 14.02 3.75
C PHE A 137 -24.14 14.55 3.33
N LYS A 138 -23.80 15.76 3.71
CA LYS A 138 -22.58 16.47 3.32
C LYS A 138 -21.63 16.67 4.49
N ASN A 139 -20.36 16.92 4.17
CA ASN A 139 -19.33 17.27 5.16
C ASN A 139 -19.16 16.20 6.26
N LEU A 140 -19.27 14.93 5.87
CA LEU A 140 -18.99 13.82 6.76
C LEU A 140 -17.49 13.59 6.79
N LYS A 141 -16.98 13.19 7.96
CA LYS A 141 -15.58 12.83 8.13
C LYS A 141 -15.40 11.32 8.07
N LEU A 142 -14.56 10.84 7.17
CA LEU A 142 -14.08 9.47 7.15
C LEU A 142 -12.76 9.40 7.90
N THR A 143 -12.64 8.43 8.82
CA THR A 143 -11.36 8.01 9.41
C THR A 143 -11.39 6.51 9.50
N LYS A 144 -10.44 5.84 8.83
CA LYS A 144 -10.34 4.37 8.78
C LYS A 144 -8.90 3.92 8.94
N ASP A 145 -8.69 2.99 9.84
CA ASP A 145 -7.46 2.25 9.95
C ASP A 145 -7.59 0.98 9.11
N VAL A 146 -6.62 0.78 8.20
CA VAL A 146 -6.56 -0.38 7.32
C VAL A 146 -5.25 -1.10 7.56
N VAL A 147 -5.37 -2.36 7.94
CA VAL A 147 -4.21 -3.23 8.20
C VAL A 147 -3.81 -3.93 6.90
N PHE A 148 -2.52 -3.92 6.60
CA PHE A 148 -1.91 -4.58 5.45
C PHE A 148 -0.79 -5.49 5.90
N ASN A 149 -0.56 -6.55 5.14
CA ASN A 149 0.67 -7.33 5.27
C ASN A 149 1.85 -6.53 4.71
N GLY A 150 2.98 -6.58 5.39
CA GLY A 150 4.27 -6.12 4.88
C GLY A 150 4.99 -7.23 4.09
N ILE A 151 6.22 -6.96 3.69
CA ILE A 151 7.04 -7.89 2.89
C ILE A 151 7.80 -8.90 3.77
N ASN A 152 7.93 -8.61 5.07
CA ASN A 152 8.52 -9.50 6.08
C ASN A 152 9.95 -9.97 5.74
N ASN A 153 10.83 -9.03 5.39
CA ASN A 153 12.24 -9.28 5.06
C ASN A 153 12.47 -10.31 3.93
N PHE A 154 11.50 -10.53 3.06
CA PHE A 154 11.60 -11.55 2.01
C PHE A 154 11.88 -12.96 2.55
N GLU A 155 11.15 -13.37 3.60
CA GLU A 155 11.41 -14.65 4.30
C GLU A 155 11.43 -15.90 3.41
N ASP A 156 10.69 -15.89 2.29
CA ASP A 156 10.56 -17.04 1.40
C ASP A 156 11.26 -16.83 0.04
N VAL A 157 12.56 -16.52 0.07
CA VAL A 157 13.38 -16.49 -1.16
C VAL A 157 13.77 -17.90 -1.55
N LYS A 158 13.44 -18.31 -2.78
CA LYS A 158 13.81 -19.61 -3.36
C LYS A 158 14.66 -19.40 -4.60
N ILE A 159 15.81 -20.05 -4.65
CA ILE A 159 16.60 -20.13 -5.88
C ILE A 159 15.98 -21.23 -6.74
N LEU A 160 15.45 -20.85 -7.90
CA LEU A 160 14.78 -21.78 -8.83
C LEU A 160 15.77 -22.40 -9.81
N ASP A 161 16.75 -21.64 -10.24
CA ASP A 161 17.80 -22.08 -11.16
C ASP A 161 19.08 -21.31 -10.86
N PHE A 162 20.22 -21.97 -11.08
CA PHE A 162 21.53 -21.39 -10.85
C PHE A 162 22.49 -21.83 -11.95
N LYS A 163 23.17 -20.86 -12.56
CA LYS A 163 24.16 -21.11 -13.63
C LYS A 163 25.46 -20.42 -13.31
N LEU A 164 26.52 -21.09 -13.61
CA LEU A 164 27.87 -20.53 -13.60
C LEU A 164 28.30 -20.32 -15.07
N PRO A 165 28.08 -19.12 -15.65
CA PRO A 165 28.62 -18.79 -16.95
C PRO A 165 30.15 -18.80 -16.91
N ALA A 166 30.80 -18.66 -18.06
CA ALA A 166 32.26 -18.68 -18.16
C ALA A 166 32.91 -17.66 -17.21
N ALA A 167 34.12 -17.97 -16.73
CA ALA A 167 34.87 -17.11 -15.81
C ALA A 167 34.93 -15.67 -16.30
N ASP A 168 34.78 -14.71 -15.39
CA ASP A 168 34.90 -13.29 -15.71
C ASP A 168 36.28 -12.96 -16.21
N PRO A 169 36.42 -12.26 -17.36
CA PRO A 169 37.73 -11.85 -17.89
C PRO A 169 38.55 -10.98 -16.93
N GLN A 170 37.92 -10.35 -15.95
CA GLN A 170 38.58 -9.53 -14.94
C GLN A 170 38.95 -10.33 -13.67
N GLY A 171 38.72 -11.62 -13.69
CA GLY A 171 38.92 -12.52 -12.54
C GLY A 171 37.68 -12.58 -11.64
N GLY A 172 37.43 -13.76 -11.10
CA GLY A 172 36.24 -14.04 -10.27
C GLY A 172 35.37 -15.11 -10.90
N ILE A 173 34.22 -15.36 -10.25
CA ILE A 173 33.21 -16.31 -10.70
C ILE A 173 31.94 -15.52 -11.00
N SER A 174 31.55 -15.47 -12.26
CA SER A 174 30.24 -14.97 -12.65
C SER A 174 29.18 -16.01 -12.34
N TYR A 175 28.02 -15.59 -11.87
CA TYR A 175 26.86 -16.46 -11.67
C TYR A 175 25.57 -15.78 -12.16
N GLU A 176 24.63 -16.60 -12.55
CA GLU A 176 23.26 -16.18 -12.86
C GLU A 176 22.33 -17.01 -11.98
N ALA A 177 21.41 -16.36 -11.30
CA ALA A 177 20.40 -17.02 -10.46
C ALA A 177 18.99 -16.51 -10.79
N TYR A 178 18.06 -17.42 -10.97
CA TYR A 178 16.65 -17.12 -10.98
C TYR A 178 16.08 -17.38 -9.61
N THR A 179 15.55 -16.33 -8.99
CA THR A 179 14.99 -16.40 -7.66
C THR A 179 13.50 -16.11 -7.68
N SER A 180 12.73 -16.81 -6.86
CA SER A 180 11.35 -16.50 -6.54
C SER A 180 11.29 -15.93 -5.14
N VAL A 181 10.57 -14.82 -4.99
CA VAL A 181 10.34 -14.15 -3.72
C VAL A 181 8.85 -14.12 -3.47
N TYR A 182 8.39 -14.70 -2.37
CA TYR A 182 7.00 -14.60 -1.98
C TYR A 182 6.71 -13.20 -1.41
N ASN A 183 5.70 -12.54 -1.96
CA ASN A 183 5.25 -11.25 -1.48
C ASN A 183 3.88 -11.40 -0.78
N PRO A 184 3.82 -11.41 0.55
CA PRO A 184 2.56 -11.45 1.30
C PRO A 184 1.82 -10.12 1.30
N SER A 185 2.49 -9.04 0.89
CA SER A 185 1.91 -7.70 0.84
C SER A 185 0.93 -7.57 -0.34
N PRO A 186 -0.18 -6.83 -0.18
CA PRO A 186 -1.02 -6.48 -1.31
C PRO A 186 -0.34 -5.51 -2.28
N PHE A 187 0.84 -4.99 -1.93
CA PHE A 187 1.60 -4.08 -2.78
C PHE A 187 2.61 -4.85 -3.64
N GLY A 188 2.40 -4.83 -4.95
CA GLY A 188 3.46 -5.14 -5.91
C GLY A 188 4.48 -4.01 -5.95
N VAL A 189 5.77 -4.31 -5.99
CA VAL A 189 6.83 -3.30 -6.03
C VAL A 189 7.73 -3.56 -7.24
N GLN A 190 7.86 -2.55 -8.08
CA GLN A 190 8.83 -2.56 -9.16
C GLN A 190 10.08 -1.80 -8.71
N LEU A 191 11.12 -2.53 -8.32
CA LEU A 191 12.36 -1.95 -7.79
C LEU A 191 13.33 -1.49 -8.89
N GLY A 192 13.12 -1.91 -10.13
CA GLY A 192 14.05 -1.62 -11.21
C GLY A 192 15.41 -2.30 -11.00
N ARG A 193 16.49 -1.55 -11.23
CA ARG A 193 17.86 -2.06 -11.06
C ARG A 193 18.23 -2.09 -9.57
N LEU A 194 18.64 -3.26 -9.09
CA LEU A 194 19.10 -3.46 -7.72
C LEU A 194 20.57 -3.87 -7.70
N SER A 195 21.33 -3.30 -6.77
CA SER A 195 22.69 -3.70 -6.43
C SER A 195 22.67 -4.32 -5.03
N LEU A 196 23.26 -5.49 -4.90
CA LEU A 196 23.28 -6.32 -3.68
C LEU A 196 24.72 -6.69 -3.35
N ASP A 197 25.05 -6.80 -2.07
CA ASP A 197 26.25 -7.48 -1.61
C ASP A 197 25.88 -8.88 -1.15
N LEU A 198 26.59 -9.88 -1.66
CA LEU A 198 26.34 -11.27 -1.37
C LEU A 198 27.24 -11.75 -0.25
N TYR A 199 26.63 -12.49 0.68
CA TYR A 199 27.34 -13.10 1.82
C TYR A 199 26.98 -14.56 1.94
N ASP A 200 27.97 -15.38 2.28
CA ASP A 200 27.80 -16.77 2.67
C ASP A 200 28.46 -16.99 4.04
N TYR A 201 27.73 -17.47 5.03
CA TYR A 201 28.19 -17.63 6.42
C TYR A 201 28.95 -16.41 6.98
N GLY A 202 28.56 -15.18 6.57
CA GLY A 202 29.21 -13.94 6.99
C GLY A 202 30.45 -13.55 6.16
N MET A 203 30.87 -14.36 5.18
CA MET A 203 31.93 -14.03 4.25
C MET A 203 31.34 -13.25 3.06
N HIS A 204 31.90 -12.09 2.75
CA HIS A 204 31.52 -11.31 1.59
C HIS A 204 32.00 -11.99 0.31
N LEU A 205 31.06 -12.41 -0.53
CA LEU A 205 31.36 -13.09 -1.79
C LEU A 205 31.56 -12.13 -2.96
N GLY A 206 30.91 -10.98 -2.91
CA GLY A 206 31.02 -9.96 -3.97
C GLY A 206 29.68 -9.25 -4.30
N PRO A 207 29.70 -8.32 -5.26
CA PRO A 207 28.50 -7.61 -5.68
C PRO A 207 27.64 -8.47 -6.63
N GLY A 208 26.33 -8.39 -6.43
CA GLY A 208 25.33 -8.91 -7.36
C GLY A 208 24.50 -7.77 -7.95
N TYR A 209 24.08 -7.93 -9.20
CA TYR A 209 23.27 -6.93 -9.90
C TYR A 209 22.03 -7.60 -10.50
N SER A 210 20.88 -7.03 -10.25
CA SER A 210 19.67 -7.37 -10.98
C SER A 210 19.24 -6.21 -11.88
N PRO A 211 19.05 -6.42 -13.18
CA PRO A 211 18.67 -5.35 -14.09
C PRO A 211 17.23 -4.86 -13.87
N ASN A 212 16.35 -5.72 -13.40
CA ASN A 212 14.95 -5.41 -13.19
C ASN A 212 14.34 -6.40 -12.20
N ILE A 213 13.93 -5.90 -11.05
CA ILE A 213 13.17 -6.68 -10.06
C ILE A 213 11.73 -6.19 -10.06
N ASN A 214 10.83 -7.10 -10.35
CA ASN A 214 9.40 -6.90 -10.25
C ASN A 214 8.85 -7.92 -9.24
N ILE A 215 8.37 -7.42 -8.11
CA ILE A 215 7.78 -8.24 -7.05
C ILE A 215 6.28 -8.11 -7.18
N THR A 216 5.64 -9.15 -7.67
CA THR A 216 4.17 -9.29 -7.75
C THR A 216 3.68 -10.19 -6.62
N GLN A 217 2.38 -10.18 -6.39
CA GLN A 217 1.74 -11.18 -5.52
C GLN A 217 1.87 -12.58 -6.08
#